data_bef8c0eab49396276b8e55945b5f7950
#
_entry.id   bef8c0eab49396276b8e55945b5f7950
#
_cell.length_a   1.000
_cell.length_b   1.000
_cell.length_c   1.000
_cell.angle_alpha   90.00
_cell.angle_beta   90.00
_cell.angle_gamma   90.00
#
_symmetry.space_group_name_H-M   'P 1'
#
loop_
_entity.id
_entity.type
_entity.pdbx_description
1 polymer ?
#
loop_
_entity_poly.entity_id
_entity_poly.type
_entity_poly.pdbx_seq_one_letter_code
_entity_poly.pdbx_strand_id
1 'polypeptide(L)'
;PGLMAALPEPLQREVAAFRPGAGEATLARQRRVLAEWAVDRERVRPAVAPTIPHHCTDGFLAGCRDLAREFGVGVHSHVGESKIQAVTGVARYGTTLLQHMDGLGLVGPDFVVAHGVWLDDEDMRRLAGAGASVSHNPGSNAILGSGIADARRMLEHGVNLAIGTDGANCSDNQNMYEAMRAAIYMSHVRGPDVERWLACREVLRAATEGSARALGFAHLGRLAPGYRADLVFLDLASINWIPLNDAINQLVQTEDGTSVHSVMVGGRFAVRERRLVSVDLAGLRRRAEAARERLARLNAERKELFTRLRPVMTSFCPGLAHEPYHVHRYGAPMGAQ
;
A
#
# COMPACT_ATOMS: atom_id res chain seq x y z
N PRO A 1 -18.78 12.68 0.78
CA PRO A 1 -20.02 13.51 0.83
C PRO A 1 -20.48 13.94 -0.55
N GLY A 2 -19.61 14.50 -1.39
CA GLY A 2 -19.99 15.04 -2.70
C GLY A 2 -20.57 13.99 -3.68
N LEU A 3 -19.96 12.81 -3.75
CA LEU A 3 -20.50 11.73 -4.60
C LEU A 3 -21.92 11.31 -4.17
N MET A 4 -22.17 11.21 -2.87
CA MET A 4 -23.52 10.88 -2.38
C MET A 4 -24.55 11.92 -2.82
N ALA A 5 -24.22 13.20 -2.75
CA ALA A 5 -25.10 14.27 -3.19
C ALA A 5 -25.35 14.27 -4.73
N ALA A 6 -24.40 13.76 -5.50
CA ALA A 6 -24.53 13.63 -6.96
C ALA A 6 -25.36 12.41 -7.40
N LEU A 7 -25.65 11.46 -6.49
CA LEU A 7 -26.46 10.29 -6.81
C LEU A 7 -27.98 10.65 -6.81
N PRO A 8 -28.78 10.04 -7.70
CA PRO A 8 -30.24 10.06 -7.58
C PRO A 8 -30.69 9.50 -6.21
N GLU A 9 -31.75 10.08 -5.64
CA GLU A 9 -32.24 9.75 -4.29
C GLU A 9 -32.46 8.24 -4.03
N PRO A 10 -33.01 7.44 -4.96
CA PRO A 10 -33.13 6.00 -4.77
C PRO A 10 -31.76 5.31 -4.55
N LEU A 11 -30.73 5.70 -5.34
CA LEU A 11 -29.40 5.15 -5.22
C LEU A 11 -28.69 5.60 -3.93
N GLN A 12 -28.96 6.84 -3.46
CA GLN A 12 -28.45 7.29 -2.15
C GLN A 12 -28.93 6.38 -1.02
N ARG A 13 -30.21 6.01 -1.00
CA ARG A 13 -30.80 5.11 0.01
C ARG A 13 -30.17 3.72 -0.06
N GLU A 14 -30.04 3.16 -1.24
CA GLU A 14 -29.41 1.84 -1.42
C GLU A 14 -27.95 1.83 -0.95
N VAL A 15 -27.14 2.81 -1.34
CA VAL A 15 -25.74 2.94 -0.91
C VAL A 15 -25.64 3.15 0.60
N ALA A 16 -26.55 3.92 1.19
CA ALA A 16 -26.57 4.14 2.65
C ALA A 16 -26.79 2.85 3.43
N ALA A 17 -27.52 1.88 2.90
CA ALA A 17 -27.75 0.58 3.53
C ALA A 17 -26.48 -0.29 3.61
N PHE A 18 -25.47 -0.02 2.77
CA PHE A 18 -24.17 -0.73 2.79
C PHE A 18 -23.12 -0.07 3.66
N ARG A 19 -23.44 1.04 4.33
CA ARG A 19 -22.47 1.70 5.22
C ARG A 19 -22.13 0.79 6.40
N PRO A 20 -20.85 0.66 6.76
CA PRO A 20 -20.46 -0.05 7.97
C PRO A 20 -21.10 0.61 9.18
N GLY A 21 -21.39 -0.20 10.21
CA GLY A 21 -21.97 0.28 11.47
C GLY A 21 -21.09 1.31 12.18
N ALA A 22 -21.57 1.79 13.32
CA ALA A 22 -20.92 2.83 14.12
C ALA A 22 -19.43 2.53 14.38
N GLY A 23 -18.59 3.55 14.28
CA GLY A 23 -17.13 3.44 14.47
C GLY A 23 -16.75 2.82 15.81
N GLU A 24 -17.51 3.10 16.88
CA GLU A 24 -17.32 2.52 18.22
C GLU A 24 -17.40 0.99 18.23
N ALA A 25 -18.38 0.40 17.55
CA ALA A 25 -18.50 -1.06 17.45
C ALA A 25 -17.32 -1.69 16.70
N THR A 26 -16.77 -0.95 15.72
CA THR A 26 -15.56 -1.37 14.99
C THR A 26 -14.34 -1.31 15.89
N LEU A 27 -14.14 -0.24 16.65
CA LEU A 27 -13.04 -0.10 17.61
C LEU A 27 -13.12 -1.17 18.71
N ALA A 28 -14.31 -1.43 19.25
CA ALA A 28 -14.50 -2.49 20.26
C ALA A 28 -14.13 -3.87 19.73
N ARG A 29 -14.45 -4.17 18.46
CA ARG A 29 -14.07 -5.43 17.81
C ARG A 29 -12.55 -5.52 17.59
N GLN A 30 -11.93 -4.44 17.12
CA GLN A 30 -10.47 -4.39 16.94
C GLN A 30 -9.74 -4.55 18.27
N ARG A 31 -10.21 -3.89 19.33
CA ARG A 31 -9.68 -4.03 20.69
C ARG A 31 -9.69 -5.49 21.14
N ARG A 32 -10.80 -6.19 20.94
CA ARG A 32 -10.89 -7.62 21.28
C ARG A 32 -9.89 -8.47 20.51
N VAL A 33 -9.76 -8.25 19.19
CA VAL A 33 -8.77 -8.94 18.35
C VAL A 33 -7.34 -8.72 18.86
N LEU A 34 -6.99 -7.48 19.22
CA LEU A 34 -5.66 -7.15 19.73
C LEU A 34 -5.40 -7.71 21.12
N ALA A 35 -6.42 -7.69 22.00
CA ALA A 35 -6.33 -8.28 23.34
C ALA A 35 -6.18 -9.81 23.32
N GLU A 36 -6.85 -10.47 22.38
CA GLU A 36 -6.84 -11.91 22.19
C GLU A 36 -5.73 -12.39 21.21
N TRP A 37 -4.80 -11.50 20.80
CA TRP A 37 -3.76 -11.83 19.83
C TRP A 37 -2.78 -12.87 20.36
N ALA A 38 -2.93 -14.12 19.92
CA ALA A 38 -2.17 -15.26 20.41
C ALA A 38 -0.91 -15.59 19.58
N VAL A 39 -0.71 -14.90 18.43
CA VAL A 39 0.45 -15.16 17.56
C VAL A 39 1.65 -14.35 18.05
N ASP A 40 2.82 -14.98 18.07
CA ASP A 40 4.08 -14.30 18.39
C ASP A 40 4.29 -13.09 17.48
N ARG A 41 4.40 -11.89 18.08
CA ARG A 41 4.56 -10.61 17.37
C ARG A 41 5.87 -10.49 16.62
N GLU A 42 6.87 -11.28 16.97
CA GLU A 42 8.10 -11.38 16.18
C GLU A 42 7.89 -12.14 14.85
N ARG A 43 6.79 -12.86 14.70
CA ARG A 43 6.43 -13.58 13.48
C ARG A 43 5.30 -12.90 12.70
N VAL A 44 4.28 -12.43 13.40
CA VAL A 44 3.12 -11.75 12.80
C VAL A 44 2.73 -10.58 13.71
N ARG A 45 2.89 -9.37 13.24
CA ARG A 45 2.52 -8.15 13.97
C ARG A 45 1.14 -7.67 13.53
N PRO A 46 0.20 -7.45 14.45
CA PRO A 46 -1.04 -6.77 14.14
C PRO A 46 -0.81 -5.26 13.98
N ALA A 47 -1.65 -4.62 13.21
CA ALA A 47 -1.70 -3.17 13.09
C ALA A 47 -3.15 -2.68 13.05
N VAL A 48 -3.39 -1.43 13.42
CA VAL A 48 -4.67 -0.77 13.24
C VAL A 48 -4.69 -0.09 11.87
N ALA A 49 -5.72 -0.34 11.07
CA ALA A 49 -5.77 0.15 9.71
C ALA A 49 -7.09 0.89 9.40
N PRO A 50 -7.24 2.17 9.79
CA PRO A 50 -8.31 3.01 9.25
C PRO A 50 -8.10 3.16 7.75
N THR A 51 -9.05 2.70 6.95
CA THR A 51 -8.89 2.47 5.51
C THR A 51 -8.38 3.71 4.76
N ILE A 52 -9.24 4.74 4.69
CA ILE A 52 -8.98 6.02 4.02
C ILE A 52 -9.56 7.11 4.93
N PRO A 53 -8.84 8.20 5.22
CA PRO A 53 -9.33 9.24 6.14
C PRO A 53 -10.71 9.79 5.76
N HIS A 54 -11.01 9.94 4.46
CA HIS A 54 -12.32 10.38 3.97
C HIS A 54 -13.49 9.47 4.35
N HIS A 55 -13.25 8.22 4.63
CA HIS A 55 -14.26 7.24 5.05
C HIS A 55 -14.41 7.18 6.56
N CYS A 56 -13.60 7.93 7.29
CA CYS A 56 -13.56 7.95 8.75
C CYS A 56 -14.06 9.27 9.31
N THR A 57 -14.54 9.25 10.54
CA THR A 57 -14.71 10.44 11.35
C THR A 57 -13.44 10.71 12.15
N ASP A 58 -13.21 11.96 12.57
CA ASP A 58 -12.05 12.31 13.39
C ASP A 58 -12.03 11.54 14.71
N GLY A 59 -13.22 11.35 15.33
CA GLY A 59 -13.36 10.51 16.52
C GLY A 59 -12.97 9.05 16.31
N PHE A 60 -13.27 8.47 15.14
CA PHE A 60 -12.83 7.12 14.79
C PHE A 60 -11.32 7.05 14.56
N LEU A 61 -10.74 8.04 13.87
CA LEU A 61 -9.31 8.15 13.65
C LEU A 61 -8.56 8.29 14.99
N ALA A 62 -9.03 9.17 15.88
CA ALA A 62 -8.48 9.31 17.23
C ALA A 62 -8.58 8.01 18.02
N GLY A 63 -9.71 7.30 17.95
CA GLY A 63 -9.90 6.00 18.58
C GLY A 63 -8.93 4.93 18.02
N CYS A 64 -8.63 4.95 16.72
CA CYS A 64 -7.61 4.08 16.11
C CYS A 64 -6.20 4.39 16.64
N ARG A 65 -5.83 5.68 16.75
CA ARG A 65 -4.59 6.13 17.38
C ARG A 65 -4.45 5.62 18.81
N ASP A 66 -5.49 5.83 19.61
CA ASP A 66 -5.48 5.46 21.03
C ASP A 66 -5.38 3.94 21.20
N LEU A 67 -6.08 3.19 20.37
CA LEU A 67 -6.01 1.73 20.32
C LEU A 67 -4.62 1.24 19.93
N ALA A 68 -3.99 1.86 18.92
CA ALA A 68 -2.64 1.51 18.51
C ALA A 68 -1.62 1.75 19.62
N ARG A 69 -1.73 2.89 20.32
CA ARG A 69 -0.88 3.23 21.47
C ARG A 69 -1.07 2.27 22.64
N GLU A 70 -2.32 1.94 22.98
CA GLU A 70 -2.66 1.02 24.06
C GLU A 70 -2.01 -0.36 23.87
N PHE A 71 -2.01 -0.87 22.64
CA PHE A 71 -1.48 -2.21 22.35
C PHE A 71 -0.03 -2.20 21.79
N GLY A 72 0.58 -1.05 21.61
CA GLY A 72 1.93 -0.91 21.05
C GLY A 72 2.03 -1.50 19.64
N VAL A 73 1.08 -1.14 18.76
CA VAL A 73 1.01 -1.58 17.37
C VAL A 73 1.02 -0.40 16.40
N GLY A 74 1.40 -0.63 15.15
CA GLY A 74 1.42 0.40 14.13
C GLY A 74 0.04 0.81 13.63
N VAL A 75 -0.01 1.97 12.96
CA VAL A 75 -1.18 2.47 12.23
C VAL A 75 -0.86 2.57 10.75
N HIS A 76 -1.69 1.95 9.90
CA HIS A 76 -1.56 1.98 8.44
C HIS A 76 -2.80 2.63 7.83
N SER A 77 -2.62 3.57 6.89
CA SER A 77 -3.74 4.21 6.20
C SER A 77 -3.36 4.63 4.79
N HIS A 78 -4.35 4.61 3.88
CA HIS A 78 -4.19 5.14 2.52
C HIS A 78 -4.25 6.68 2.58
N VAL A 79 -3.16 7.36 2.28
CA VAL A 79 -3.11 8.83 2.31
C VAL A 79 -2.51 9.35 1.01
N GLY A 80 -3.25 10.25 0.35
CA GLY A 80 -2.79 10.88 -0.88
C GLY A 80 -2.59 9.88 -2.04
N GLU A 81 -3.39 8.83 -2.11
CA GLU A 81 -3.32 7.83 -3.17
C GLU A 81 -3.71 8.42 -4.52
N SER A 82 -4.84 9.11 -4.58
CA SER A 82 -5.37 9.70 -5.81
C SER A 82 -5.50 11.22 -5.69
N LYS A 83 -5.54 11.92 -6.85
CA LYS A 83 -5.80 13.36 -6.87
C LYS A 83 -7.14 13.71 -6.22
N ILE A 84 -8.14 12.84 -6.35
CA ILE A 84 -9.45 13.03 -5.72
C ILE A 84 -9.31 13.10 -4.18
N GLN A 85 -8.50 12.23 -3.58
CA GLN A 85 -8.22 12.31 -2.15
C GLN A 85 -7.55 13.62 -1.78
N ALA A 86 -6.58 14.06 -2.57
CA ALA A 86 -5.82 15.29 -2.32
C ALA A 86 -6.71 16.53 -2.37
N VAL A 87 -7.44 16.75 -3.47
CA VAL A 87 -8.31 17.94 -3.63
C VAL A 87 -9.48 17.95 -2.65
N THR A 88 -10.11 16.79 -2.42
CA THR A 88 -11.23 16.70 -1.46
C THR A 88 -10.77 16.79 -0.01
N GLY A 89 -9.52 16.40 0.29
CA GLY A 89 -8.89 16.62 1.59
C GLY A 89 -8.77 18.10 1.90
N VAL A 90 -8.17 18.87 1.01
CA VAL A 90 -8.05 20.33 1.18
C VAL A 90 -9.44 21.01 1.25
N ALA A 91 -10.37 20.62 0.38
CA ALA A 91 -11.74 21.17 0.41
C ALA A 91 -12.47 20.88 1.73
N ARG A 92 -12.19 19.74 2.38
CA ARG A 92 -12.87 19.32 3.62
C ARG A 92 -12.20 19.88 4.87
N TYR A 93 -10.87 19.89 4.91
CA TYR A 93 -10.10 20.14 6.13
C TYR A 93 -9.31 21.46 6.09
N GLY A 94 -9.23 22.13 4.93
CA GLY A 94 -8.41 23.35 4.74
C GLY A 94 -6.90 23.07 4.70
N THR A 95 -6.49 21.82 4.82
CA THR A 95 -5.09 21.34 4.83
C THR A 95 -4.97 20.05 4.03
N THR A 96 -3.74 19.55 3.82
CA THR A 96 -3.57 18.21 3.24
C THR A 96 -4.11 17.13 4.17
N LEU A 97 -4.43 15.95 3.61
CA LEU A 97 -4.88 14.82 4.44
C LEU A 97 -3.85 14.42 5.49
N LEU A 98 -2.57 14.47 5.13
CA LEU A 98 -1.51 14.13 6.06
C LEU A 98 -1.42 15.13 7.21
N GLN A 99 -1.49 16.43 6.91
CA GLN A 99 -1.50 17.47 7.94
C GLN A 99 -2.70 17.35 8.87
N HIS A 100 -3.88 17.02 8.34
CA HIS A 100 -5.06 16.73 9.17
C HIS A 100 -4.83 15.54 10.10
N MET A 101 -4.29 14.43 9.60
CA MET A 101 -3.97 13.26 10.42
C MET A 101 -2.88 13.52 11.45
N ASP A 102 -1.89 14.36 11.12
CA ASP A 102 -0.86 14.83 12.04
C ASP A 102 -1.49 15.65 13.18
N GLY A 103 -2.39 16.57 12.84
CA GLY A 103 -3.18 17.33 13.82
C GLY A 103 -4.01 16.48 14.78
N LEU A 104 -4.45 15.29 14.32
CA LEU A 104 -5.12 14.28 15.15
C LEU A 104 -4.13 13.42 15.96
N GLY A 105 -2.81 13.61 15.77
CA GLY A 105 -1.75 12.88 16.46
C GLY A 105 -1.57 11.43 16.02
N LEU A 106 -1.94 11.10 14.77
CA LEU A 106 -1.71 9.77 14.19
C LEU A 106 -0.31 9.60 13.61
N VAL A 107 0.33 10.70 13.14
CA VAL A 107 1.63 10.62 12.49
C VAL A 107 2.72 10.42 13.53
N GLY A 108 3.46 9.33 13.44
CA GLY A 108 4.51 8.92 14.36
C GLY A 108 5.43 7.87 13.74
N PRO A 109 6.42 7.35 14.49
CA PRO A 109 7.40 6.40 13.94
C PRO A 109 6.80 5.04 13.54
N ASP A 110 5.62 4.73 14.02
CA ASP A 110 4.82 3.53 13.77
C ASP A 110 3.66 3.77 12.78
N PHE A 111 3.63 4.98 12.16
CA PHE A 111 2.64 5.32 11.14
C PHE A 111 3.15 4.98 9.73
N VAL A 112 2.33 4.28 8.96
CA VAL A 112 2.62 3.93 7.57
C VAL A 112 1.56 4.52 6.64
N VAL A 113 2.01 5.39 5.76
CA VAL A 113 1.24 5.88 4.62
C VAL A 113 1.28 4.84 3.50
N ALA A 114 0.15 4.28 3.11
CA ALA A 114 0.05 3.54 1.85
C ALA A 114 -0.09 4.55 0.70
N HIS A 115 0.66 4.29 -0.37
CA HIS A 115 0.75 5.05 -1.64
C HIS A 115 1.52 6.38 -1.57
N GLY A 116 1.01 7.39 -0.88
CA GLY A 116 1.68 8.69 -0.76
C GLY A 116 1.94 9.40 -2.09
N VAL A 117 1.11 9.16 -3.13
CA VAL A 117 1.32 9.71 -4.49
C VAL A 117 1.27 11.22 -4.49
N TRP A 118 0.26 11.80 -3.85
CA TRP A 118 -0.06 13.23 -3.87
C TRP A 118 0.43 13.99 -2.63
N LEU A 119 1.47 13.49 -1.97
CA LEU A 119 2.16 14.22 -0.89
C LEU A 119 2.94 15.41 -1.46
N ASP A 120 2.94 16.52 -0.74
CA ASP A 120 3.81 17.66 -1.00
C ASP A 120 5.10 17.61 -0.16
N ASP A 121 5.96 18.60 -0.32
CA ASP A 121 7.23 18.66 0.40
C ASP A 121 7.05 18.86 1.91
N GLU A 122 5.99 19.54 2.34
CA GLU A 122 5.68 19.73 3.75
C GLU A 122 5.21 18.42 4.38
N ASP A 123 4.36 17.68 3.68
CA ASP A 123 3.90 16.35 4.07
C ASP A 123 5.11 15.41 4.24
N MET A 124 6.04 15.40 3.26
CA MET A 124 7.24 14.56 3.30
C MET A 124 8.17 14.94 4.47
N ARG A 125 8.34 16.24 4.76
CA ARG A 125 9.12 16.71 5.92
C ARG A 125 8.48 16.28 7.25
N ARG A 126 7.15 16.33 7.36
CA ARG A 126 6.42 15.85 8.55
C ARG A 126 6.60 14.37 8.76
N LEU A 127 6.46 13.57 7.72
CA LEU A 127 6.69 12.12 7.79
C LEU A 127 8.12 11.80 8.22
N ALA A 128 9.11 12.45 7.61
CA ALA A 128 10.52 12.26 7.95
C ALA A 128 10.81 12.67 9.40
N GLY A 129 10.35 13.85 9.82
CA GLY A 129 10.52 14.36 11.21
C GLY A 129 9.85 13.46 12.25
N ALA A 130 8.74 12.85 11.93
CA ALA A 130 8.06 11.89 12.80
C ALA A 130 8.67 10.48 12.75
N GLY A 131 9.58 10.17 11.81
CA GLY A 131 10.13 8.84 11.60
C GLY A 131 9.14 7.86 10.95
N ALA A 132 8.05 8.38 10.38
CA ALA A 132 7.02 7.61 9.69
C ALA A 132 7.51 7.00 8.38
N SER A 133 6.73 6.08 7.82
CA SER A 133 7.08 5.35 6.60
C SER A 133 6.05 5.60 5.49
N VAL A 134 6.50 5.46 4.24
CA VAL A 134 5.63 5.37 3.06
C VAL A 134 5.80 4.01 2.40
N SER A 135 4.72 3.27 2.23
CA SER A 135 4.67 2.09 1.38
C SER A 135 4.35 2.54 -0.06
N HIS A 136 5.37 2.59 -0.89
CA HIS A 136 5.22 2.90 -2.31
C HIS A 136 4.72 1.66 -3.06
N ASN A 137 3.56 1.77 -3.69
CA ASN A 137 2.86 0.69 -4.38
C ASN A 137 2.76 0.99 -5.89
N PRO A 138 3.89 0.96 -6.64
CA PRO A 138 3.94 1.52 -7.99
C PRO A 138 3.04 0.79 -9.00
N GLY A 139 2.89 -0.53 -8.90
CA GLY A 139 2.00 -1.32 -9.74
C GLY A 139 0.55 -0.92 -9.58
N SER A 140 0.05 -0.88 -8.34
CA SER A 140 -1.31 -0.42 -8.02
C SER A 140 -1.55 1.02 -8.48
N ASN A 141 -0.61 1.93 -8.19
CA ASN A 141 -0.72 3.32 -8.59
C ASN A 141 -0.87 3.49 -10.11
N ALA A 142 -0.14 2.67 -10.90
CA ALA A 142 -0.21 2.67 -12.36
C ALA A 142 -1.53 2.10 -12.87
N ILE A 143 -1.95 0.93 -12.38
CA ILE A 143 -3.19 0.25 -12.81
C ILE A 143 -4.43 1.08 -12.49
N LEU A 144 -4.47 1.71 -11.31
CA LEU A 144 -5.60 2.53 -10.88
C LEU A 144 -5.56 3.98 -11.41
N GLY A 145 -4.51 4.36 -12.16
CA GLY A 145 -4.36 5.72 -12.66
C GLY A 145 -4.21 6.76 -11.55
N SER A 146 -3.65 6.36 -10.41
CA SER A 146 -3.49 7.23 -9.23
C SER A 146 -2.45 8.33 -9.45
N GLY A 147 -1.50 8.11 -10.35
CA GLY A 147 -0.38 8.99 -10.64
C GLY A 147 0.97 8.37 -10.23
N ILE A 148 2.05 9.14 -10.41
CA ILE A 148 3.42 8.72 -10.17
C ILE A 148 3.92 9.37 -8.87
N ALA A 149 4.10 8.58 -7.82
CA ALA A 149 4.65 9.06 -6.55
C ALA A 149 6.09 9.55 -6.72
N ASP A 150 6.45 10.62 -6.01
CA ASP A 150 7.80 11.18 -6.03
C ASP A 150 8.70 10.49 -5.00
N ALA A 151 9.00 9.21 -5.25
CA ALA A 151 9.78 8.39 -4.33
C ALA A 151 11.22 8.93 -4.15
N ARG A 152 11.82 9.55 -5.19
CA ARG A 152 13.10 10.27 -5.06
C ARG A 152 12.99 11.39 -4.04
N ARG A 153 11.97 12.23 -4.13
CA ARG A 153 11.76 13.34 -3.22
C ARG A 153 11.51 12.89 -1.79
N MET A 154 10.79 11.76 -1.61
CA MET A 154 10.63 11.15 -0.30
C MET A 154 11.98 10.77 0.33
N LEU A 155 12.88 10.12 -0.43
CA LEU A 155 14.22 9.78 0.04
C LEU A 155 15.07 11.02 0.34
N GLU A 156 14.99 12.07 -0.48
CA GLU A 156 15.69 13.35 -0.26
C GLU A 156 15.25 14.02 1.05
N HIS A 157 13.99 13.92 1.40
CA HIS A 157 13.48 14.42 2.69
C HIS A 157 13.78 13.48 3.87
N GLY A 158 14.33 12.28 3.63
CA GLY A 158 14.64 11.30 4.68
C GLY A 158 13.47 10.45 5.14
N VAL A 159 12.38 10.40 4.36
CA VAL A 159 11.24 9.50 4.63
C VAL A 159 11.70 8.05 4.50
N ASN A 160 11.31 7.20 5.43
CA ASN A 160 11.51 5.76 5.27
C ASN A 160 10.63 5.23 4.15
N LEU A 161 11.25 4.89 3.02
CA LEU A 161 10.55 4.31 1.88
C LEU A 161 10.49 2.78 2.02
N ALA A 162 9.31 2.21 1.87
CA ALA A 162 9.04 0.79 1.73
C ALA A 162 8.46 0.51 0.33
N ILE A 163 8.58 -0.71 -0.17
CA ILE A 163 7.93 -1.15 -1.41
C ILE A 163 6.82 -2.13 -1.06
N GLY A 164 5.66 -1.93 -1.66
CA GLY A 164 4.51 -2.81 -1.53
C GLY A 164 3.91 -3.20 -2.88
N THR A 165 3.22 -4.32 -2.90
CA THR A 165 2.48 -4.78 -4.07
C THR A 165 1.04 -4.31 -4.07
N ASP A 166 0.52 -3.87 -2.90
CA ASP A 166 -0.91 -3.71 -2.66
C ASP A 166 -1.68 -5.04 -2.77
N GLY A 167 -2.99 -5.02 -2.72
CA GLY A 167 -3.83 -6.20 -2.88
C GLY A 167 -3.79 -6.77 -4.29
N ALA A 168 -3.95 -8.08 -4.43
CA ALA A 168 -3.98 -8.75 -5.72
C ALA A 168 -5.12 -8.28 -6.65
N ASN A 169 -6.14 -7.63 -6.12
CA ASN A 169 -7.22 -7.01 -6.88
C ASN A 169 -6.92 -5.56 -7.32
N CYS A 170 -5.80 -4.98 -6.89
CA CYS A 170 -5.38 -3.61 -7.21
C CYS A 170 -4.13 -3.56 -8.09
N SER A 171 -3.27 -4.58 -8.02
CA SER A 171 -2.04 -4.71 -8.80
C SER A 171 -1.95 -6.00 -9.61
N ASP A 172 -3.03 -6.79 -9.65
CA ASP A 172 -3.20 -8.07 -10.35
C ASP A 172 -2.26 -9.20 -9.91
N ASN A 173 -1.19 -8.91 -9.17
CA ASN A 173 -0.29 -9.90 -8.57
C ASN A 173 0.29 -9.42 -7.23
N GLN A 174 1.09 -10.28 -6.59
CA GLN A 174 1.82 -9.95 -5.36
C GLN A 174 3.31 -10.29 -5.52
N ASN A 175 3.88 -9.94 -6.68
CA ASN A 175 5.27 -10.17 -7.01
C ASN A 175 6.14 -8.97 -6.62
N MET A 176 6.97 -9.13 -5.58
CA MET A 176 7.87 -8.07 -5.12
C MET A 176 8.97 -7.71 -6.13
N TYR A 177 9.39 -8.63 -7.00
CA TYR A 177 10.35 -8.31 -8.07
C TYR A 177 9.73 -7.35 -9.08
N GLU A 178 8.48 -7.60 -9.45
CA GLU A 178 7.73 -6.68 -10.32
C GLU A 178 7.50 -5.31 -9.64
N ALA A 179 7.15 -5.29 -8.35
CA ALA A 179 6.97 -4.05 -7.62
C ALA A 179 8.26 -3.22 -7.57
N MET A 180 9.43 -3.85 -7.34
CA MET A 180 10.74 -3.18 -7.38
C MET A 180 11.03 -2.62 -8.77
N ARG A 181 10.82 -3.40 -9.83
CA ARG A 181 11.01 -2.97 -11.23
C ARG A 181 10.07 -1.83 -11.59
N ALA A 182 8.80 -1.90 -11.20
CA ALA A 182 7.84 -0.83 -11.41
C ALA A 182 8.26 0.47 -10.69
N ALA A 183 8.84 0.39 -9.47
CA ALA A 183 9.38 1.57 -8.78
C ALA A 183 10.50 2.25 -9.57
N ILE A 184 11.41 1.48 -10.18
CA ILE A 184 12.44 2.01 -11.09
C ILE A 184 11.81 2.71 -12.29
N TYR A 185 10.91 2.03 -13.01
CA TYR A 185 10.29 2.57 -14.22
C TYR A 185 9.48 3.84 -13.94
N MET A 186 8.70 3.85 -12.86
CA MET A 186 7.93 5.02 -12.47
C MET A 186 8.84 6.20 -12.10
N SER A 187 10.00 5.94 -11.50
CA SER A 187 10.99 6.98 -11.22
C SER A 187 11.57 7.58 -12.50
N HIS A 188 11.89 6.74 -13.50
CA HIS A 188 12.48 7.20 -14.77
C HIS A 188 11.51 8.06 -15.59
N VAL A 189 10.22 7.67 -15.66
CA VAL A 189 9.23 8.42 -16.45
C VAL A 189 8.80 9.75 -15.81
N ARG A 190 9.25 10.05 -14.59
CA ARG A 190 9.03 11.36 -13.97
C ARG A 190 9.83 12.50 -14.61
N GLY A 191 10.92 12.19 -15.28
CA GLY A 191 11.71 13.21 -15.97
C GLY A 191 13.07 12.68 -16.46
N PRO A 192 13.74 13.44 -17.32
CA PRO A 192 14.97 13.00 -18.01
C PRO A 192 16.25 13.12 -17.15
N ASP A 193 16.17 13.71 -15.97
CA ASP A 193 17.33 13.90 -15.09
C ASP A 193 17.70 12.57 -14.43
N VAL A 194 18.73 11.91 -14.95
CA VAL A 194 19.19 10.59 -14.50
C VAL A 194 19.69 10.58 -13.05
N GLU A 195 20.20 11.71 -12.54
CA GLU A 195 20.63 11.85 -11.15
C GLU A 195 19.46 11.81 -10.16
N ARG A 196 18.27 12.05 -10.66
CA ARG A 196 17.03 11.99 -9.86
C ARG A 196 16.31 10.64 -9.99
N TRP A 197 16.80 9.71 -10.74
CA TRP A 197 16.23 8.39 -10.84
C TRP A 197 16.56 7.55 -9.59
N LEU A 198 15.66 6.64 -9.23
CA LEU A 198 15.94 5.68 -8.19
C LEU A 198 16.99 4.65 -8.70
N ALA A 199 18.02 4.41 -7.92
CA ALA A 199 18.96 3.34 -8.19
C ALA A 199 18.42 1.98 -7.71
N CYS A 200 18.80 0.88 -8.36
CA CYS A 200 18.39 -0.47 -7.99
C CYS A 200 18.74 -0.80 -6.52
N ARG A 201 19.89 -0.32 -6.02
CA ARG A 201 20.29 -0.51 -4.62
C ARG A 201 19.34 0.21 -3.63
N GLU A 202 18.84 1.39 -3.97
CA GLU A 202 17.89 2.13 -3.14
C GLU A 202 16.54 1.40 -3.10
N VAL A 203 16.07 0.92 -4.25
CA VAL A 203 14.81 0.17 -4.34
C VAL A 203 14.90 -1.18 -3.61
N LEU A 204 16.02 -1.90 -3.74
CA LEU A 204 16.24 -3.13 -2.97
C LEU A 204 16.26 -2.86 -1.46
N ARG A 205 16.91 -1.78 -1.03
CA ARG A 205 16.91 -1.38 0.38
C ARG A 205 15.50 -1.01 0.87
N ALA A 206 14.73 -0.30 0.06
CA ALA A 206 13.33 0.02 0.37
C ALA A 206 12.47 -1.23 0.49
N ALA A 207 12.65 -2.22 -0.40
CA ALA A 207 11.92 -3.49 -0.38
C ALA A 207 12.31 -4.43 0.78
N THR A 208 13.46 -4.23 1.38
CA THR A 208 13.99 -5.07 2.48
C THR A 208 14.00 -4.32 3.79
N GLU A 209 15.03 -3.52 4.07
CA GLU A 209 15.19 -2.78 5.33
C GLU A 209 14.06 -1.75 5.55
N GLY A 210 13.69 -1.01 4.52
CA GLY A 210 12.62 -0.01 4.57
C GLY A 210 11.28 -0.64 4.90
N SER A 211 10.95 -1.77 4.24
CA SER A 211 9.72 -2.51 4.50
C SER A 211 9.72 -3.17 5.88
N ALA A 212 10.85 -3.73 6.33
CA ALA A 212 10.98 -4.27 7.68
C ALA A 212 10.72 -3.20 8.75
N ARG A 213 11.32 -2.00 8.60
CA ARG A 213 11.09 -0.88 9.49
C ARG A 213 9.64 -0.41 9.48
N ALA A 214 9.02 -0.27 8.30
CA ALA A 214 7.62 0.13 8.18
C ALA A 214 6.66 -0.84 8.89
N LEU A 215 6.98 -2.14 8.89
CA LEU A 215 6.22 -3.18 9.59
C LEU A 215 6.63 -3.36 11.07
N GLY A 216 7.59 -2.57 11.57
CA GLY A 216 8.04 -2.59 12.95
C GLY A 216 8.97 -3.77 13.31
N PHE A 217 9.61 -4.42 12.33
CA PHE A 217 10.58 -5.48 12.57
C PHE A 217 12.01 -4.92 12.61
N ALA A 218 12.67 -5.01 13.76
CA ALA A 218 14.01 -4.44 13.96
C ALA A 218 15.14 -5.27 13.33
N HIS A 219 14.96 -6.60 13.25
CA HIS A 219 16.02 -7.54 12.87
C HIS A 219 15.70 -8.31 11.58
N LEU A 220 15.13 -7.59 10.59
CA LEU A 220 14.83 -8.09 9.23
C LEU A 220 15.45 -7.19 8.16
N GLY A 221 15.52 -7.69 6.93
CA GLY A 221 15.92 -6.94 5.74
C GLY A 221 17.43 -6.92 5.48
N ARG A 222 18.26 -7.56 6.33
CA ARG A 222 19.72 -7.68 6.16
C ARG A 222 20.22 -9.09 6.40
N LEU A 223 21.28 -9.45 5.71
CA LEU A 223 22.09 -10.63 6.02
C LEU A 223 23.20 -10.20 6.98
N ALA A 224 22.95 -10.31 8.28
CA ALA A 224 23.89 -9.91 9.32
C ALA A 224 23.73 -10.79 10.58
N PRO A 225 24.80 -10.99 11.38
CA PRO A 225 24.69 -11.66 12.67
C PRO A 225 23.64 -10.99 13.55
N GLY A 226 22.80 -11.80 14.22
CA GLY A 226 21.70 -11.31 15.06
C GLY A 226 20.39 -10.96 14.31
N TYR A 227 20.41 -10.95 12.97
CA TYR A 227 19.20 -10.82 12.17
C TYR A 227 18.50 -12.16 11.98
N ARG A 228 17.20 -12.10 11.74
CA ARG A 228 16.39 -13.30 11.48
C ARG A 228 16.76 -13.90 10.13
N ALA A 229 16.78 -15.22 10.07
CA ALA A 229 17.05 -15.94 8.83
C ALA A 229 15.81 -16.00 7.93
N ASP A 230 15.40 -14.83 7.40
CA ASP A 230 14.42 -14.69 6.34
C ASP A 230 15.21 -14.53 5.03
N LEU A 231 15.29 -15.61 4.25
CA LEU A 231 16.23 -15.75 3.14
C LEU A 231 15.51 -16.22 1.88
N VAL A 232 15.85 -15.63 0.75
CA VAL A 232 15.47 -16.14 -0.57
C VAL A 232 16.73 -16.62 -1.28
N PHE A 233 16.73 -17.88 -1.73
CA PHE A 233 17.80 -18.50 -2.48
C PHE A 233 17.41 -18.53 -3.97
N LEU A 234 18.25 -17.95 -4.82
CA LEU A 234 18.03 -17.87 -6.27
C LEU A 234 18.95 -18.84 -7.00
N ASP A 235 18.43 -19.46 -8.05
CA ASP A 235 19.16 -20.31 -8.96
C ASP A 235 19.80 -19.46 -10.06
N LEU A 236 21.12 -19.25 -10.00
CA LEU A 236 21.86 -18.44 -10.95
C LEU A 236 22.07 -19.11 -12.32
N ALA A 237 21.66 -20.38 -12.48
CA ALA A 237 21.61 -21.02 -13.79
C ALA A 237 20.36 -20.61 -14.62
N SER A 238 19.44 -19.87 -14.03
CA SER A 238 18.30 -19.29 -14.76
C SER A 238 18.74 -18.27 -15.80
N ILE A 239 18.03 -18.20 -16.93
CA ILE A 239 18.30 -17.24 -18.02
C ILE A 239 18.34 -15.79 -17.56
N ASN A 240 17.59 -15.41 -16.53
CA ASN A 240 17.57 -14.06 -15.96
C ASN A 240 18.92 -13.64 -15.35
N TRP A 241 19.82 -14.61 -15.10
CA TRP A 241 21.12 -14.41 -14.47
C TRP A 241 22.32 -14.66 -15.40
N ILE A 242 22.07 -14.98 -16.67
CA ILE A 242 23.14 -15.33 -17.63
C ILE A 242 23.22 -14.28 -18.74
N PRO A 243 24.37 -13.62 -18.93
CA PRO A 243 25.54 -13.66 -18.06
C PRO A 243 25.32 -12.88 -16.75
N LEU A 244 25.96 -13.27 -15.67
CA LEU A 244 25.96 -12.52 -14.43
C LEU A 244 26.86 -11.29 -14.57
N ASN A 245 26.29 -10.10 -14.52
CA ASN A 245 26.99 -8.81 -14.57
C ASN A 245 26.95 -8.10 -13.22
N ASP A 246 25.81 -7.51 -12.88
CA ASP A 246 25.56 -6.86 -11.59
C ASP A 246 24.35 -7.51 -10.92
N ALA A 247 24.62 -8.20 -9.81
CA ALA A 247 23.62 -8.98 -9.11
C ALA A 247 22.46 -8.11 -8.59
N ILE A 248 22.71 -6.88 -8.17
CA ILE A 248 21.66 -6.00 -7.64
C ILE A 248 20.78 -5.48 -8.77
N ASN A 249 21.40 -5.06 -9.87
CA ASN A 249 20.64 -4.61 -11.03
C ASN A 249 19.80 -5.76 -11.61
N GLN A 250 20.38 -6.97 -11.73
CA GLN A 250 19.64 -8.12 -12.23
C GLN A 250 18.52 -8.54 -11.29
N LEU A 251 18.74 -8.51 -9.97
CA LEU A 251 17.70 -8.79 -8.98
C LEU A 251 16.49 -7.86 -9.11
N VAL A 252 16.72 -6.58 -9.38
CA VAL A 252 15.64 -5.59 -9.46
C VAL A 252 15.03 -5.53 -10.86
N GLN A 253 15.84 -5.65 -11.91
CA GLN A 253 15.39 -5.37 -13.27
C GLN A 253 15.08 -6.60 -14.12
N THR A 254 15.66 -7.75 -13.85
CA THR A 254 15.48 -8.95 -14.68
C THR A 254 14.81 -10.12 -13.94
N GLU A 255 15.04 -10.26 -12.63
CA GLU A 255 14.40 -11.32 -11.84
C GLU A 255 12.89 -11.12 -11.79
N ASP A 256 12.13 -12.21 -11.93
CA ASP A 256 10.66 -12.22 -11.94
C ASP A 256 10.05 -13.23 -10.95
N GLY A 257 10.90 -13.90 -10.17
CA GLY A 257 10.53 -14.96 -9.22
C GLY A 257 10.74 -16.37 -9.77
N THR A 258 11.00 -16.53 -11.06
CA THR A 258 11.20 -17.88 -11.67
C THR A 258 12.50 -18.54 -11.23
N SER A 259 13.49 -17.75 -10.81
CA SER A 259 14.76 -18.25 -10.27
C SER A 259 14.68 -18.61 -8.78
N VAL A 260 13.57 -18.38 -8.09
CA VAL A 260 13.44 -18.71 -6.67
C VAL A 260 13.53 -20.23 -6.49
N HIS A 261 14.61 -20.67 -5.86
CA HIS A 261 14.85 -22.08 -5.55
C HIS A 261 14.31 -22.46 -4.19
N SER A 262 14.60 -21.66 -3.15
CA SER A 262 14.14 -21.94 -1.79
C SER A 262 13.87 -20.63 -1.03
N VAL A 263 12.97 -20.69 -0.05
CA VAL A 263 12.64 -19.55 0.83
C VAL A 263 12.66 -20.03 2.27
N MET A 264 13.39 -19.32 3.12
CA MET A 264 13.35 -19.47 4.57
C MET A 264 12.62 -18.30 5.22
N VAL A 265 11.87 -18.59 6.28
CA VAL A 265 11.27 -17.61 7.18
C VAL A 265 11.59 -18.01 8.62
N GLY A 266 12.31 -17.17 9.34
CA GLY A 266 12.76 -17.45 10.69
C GLY A 266 13.59 -18.74 10.80
N GLY A 267 14.43 -19.02 9.77
CA GLY A 267 15.28 -20.21 9.72
C GLY A 267 14.57 -21.51 9.31
N ARG A 268 13.29 -21.45 8.95
CA ARG A 268 12.52 -22.63 8.49
C ARG A 268 12.17 -22.49 7.01
N PHE A 269 12.33 -23.55 6.24
CA PHE A 269 11.92 -23.54 4.85
C PHE A 269 10.40 -23.42 4.71
N ALA A 270 9.94 -22.40 4.03
CA ALA A 270 8.58 -22.24 3.52
C ALA A 270 8.47 -22.80 2.07
N VAL A 271 9.54 -22.61 1.29
CA VAL A 271 9.73 -23.22 -0.02
C VAL A 271 11.07 -23.92 -0.02
N ARG A 272 11.13 -25.15 -0.50
CA ARG A 272 12.36 -25.92 -0.66
C ARG A 272 12.36 -26.57 -2.05
N GLU A 273 13.45 -26.36 -2.78
CA GLU A 273 13.62 -26.94 -4.12
C GLU A 273 12.37 -26.68 -5.02
N ARG A 274 11.91 -25.40 -5.04
CA ARG A 274 10.73 -24.92 -5.79
C ARG A 274 9.38 -25.50 -5.32
N ARG A 275 9.30 -26.18 -4.17
CA ARG A 275 8.09 -26.77 -3.62
C ARG A 275 7.69 -26.12 -2.30
N LEU A 276 6.41 -25.77 -2.16
CA LEU A 276 5.84 -25.35 -0.89
C LEU A 276 5.93 -26.50 0.12
N VAL A 277 6.46 -26.22 1.32
CA VAL A 277 6.70 -27.25 2.35
C VAL A 277 5.46 -27.53 3.19
N SER A 278 4.64 -26.50 3.45
CA SER A 278 3.53 -26.58 4.41
C SER A 278 2.15 -26.35 3.81
N VAL A 279 2.05 -26.24 2.49
CA VAL A 279 0.77 -25.90 1.81
C VAL A 279 0.36 -27.02 0.86
N ASP A 280 -0.82 -27.59 1.08
CA ASP A 280 -1.49 -28.43 0.07
C ASP A 280 -2.05 -27.52 -1.05
N LEU A 281 -1.26 -27.36 -2.11
CA LEU A 281 -1.62 -26.51 -3.26
C LEU A 281 -2.86 -27.00 -3.99
N ALA A 282 -3.06 -28.33 -4.10
CA ALA A 282 -4.23 -28.90 -4.76
C ALA A 282 -5.51 -28.62 -3.95
N GLY A 283 -5.45 -28.79 -2.64
CA GLY A 283 -6.54 -28.44 -1.74
C GLY A 283 -6.81 -26.93 -1.71
N LEU A 284 -5.77 -26.09 -1.76
CA LEU A 284 -5.92 -24.64 -1.84
C LEU A 284 -6.65 -24.22 -3.13
N ARG A 285 -6.28 -24.79 -4.29
CA ARG A 285 -6.97 -24.53 -5.57
C ARG A 285 -8.47 -24.83 -5.49
N ARG A 286 -8.83 -26.01 -4.99
CA ARG A 286 -10.26 -26.39 -4.85
C ARG A 286 -11.02 -25.42 -3.94
N ARG A 287 -10.43 -25.03 -2.80
CA ARG A 287 -11.05 -24.07 -1.88
C ARG A 287 -11.17 -22.67 -2.51
N ALA A 288 -10.18 -22.23 -3.27
CA ALA A 288 -10.21 -20.94 -3.94
C ALA A 288 -11.33 -20.88 -4.99
N GLU A 289 -11.48 -21.93 -5.84
CA GLU A 289 -12.56 -21.99 -6.82
C GLU A 289 -13.94 -22.01 -6.15
N ALA A 290 -14.14 -22.81 -5.12
CA ALA A 290 -15.40 -22.84 -4.37
C ALA A 290 -15.69 -21.47 -3.68
N ALA A 291 -14.65 -20.79 -3.19
CA ALA A 291 -14.80 -19.44 -2.63
C ALA A 291 -15.19 -18.42 -3.71
N ARG A 292 -14.56 -18.47 -4.91
CA ARG A 292 -14.89 -17.61 -6.06
C ARG A 292 -16.36 -17.76 -6.45
N GLU A 293 -16.83 -19.00 -6.60
CA GLU A 293 -18.23 -19.28 -6.95
C GLU A 293 -19.21 -18.77 -5.88
N ARG A 294 -18.88 -19.01 -4.61
CA ARG A 294 -19.69 -18.52 -3.50
C ARG A 294 -19.75 -16.98 -3.49
N LEU A 295 -18.61 -16.31 -3.67
CA LEU A 295 -18.53 -14.85 -3.70
C LEU A 295 -19.27 -14.28 -4.91
N ALA A 296 -19.23 -14.92 -6.08
CA ALA A 296 -19.99 -14.49 -7.25
C ALA A 296 -21.49 -14.45 -6.97
N ARG A 297 -22.03 -15.48 -6.29
CA ARG A 297 -23.44 -15.49 -5.85
C ARG A 297 -23.75 -14.44 -4.80
N LEU A 298 -22.93 -14.35 -3.75
CA LEU A 298 -23.16 -13.39 -2.65
C LEU A 298 -23.04 -11.92 -3.07
N ASN A 299 -22.29 -11.64 -4.12
CA ASN A 299 -22.04 -10.27 -4.59
C ASN A 299 -22.92 -9.89 -5.81
N ALA A 300 -23.86 -10.74 -6.23
CA ALA A 300 -24.68 -10.48 -7.43
C ALA A 300 -25.43 -9.13 -7.33
N GLU A 301 -26.15 -8.89 -6.25
CA GLU A 301 -26.90 -7.64 -6.00
C GLU A 301 -25.96 -6.42 -5.93
N ARG A 302 -24.82 -6.56 -5.26
CA ARG A 302 -23.83 -5.48 -5.16
C ARG A 302 -23.22 -5.12 -6.54
N LYS A 303 -23.02 -6.13 -7.39
CA LYS A 303 -22.53 -5.93 -8.76
C LYS A 303 -23.55 -5.20 -9.61
N GLU A 304 -24.85 -5.50 -9.46
CA GLU A 304 -25.93 -4.79 -10.12
C GLU A 304 -26.01 -3.33 -9.64
N LEU A 305 -25.98 -3.10 -8.33
CA LEU A 305 -25.90 -1.74 -7.77
C LEU A 305 -24.70 -0.97 -8.31
N PHE A 306 -23.51 -1.57 -8.36
CA PHE A 306 -22.34 -0.95 -8.91
C PHE A 306 -22.51 -0.55 -10.39
N THR A 307 -23.17 -1.40 -11.20
CA THR A 307 -23.47 -1.11 -12.61
C THR A 307 -24.33 0.16 -12.74
N ARG A 308 -25.31 0.36 -11.83
CA ARG A 308 -26.15 1.56 -11.81
C ARG A 308 -25.43 2.80 -11.26
N LEU A 309 -24.44 2.63 -10.39
CA LEU A 309 -23.62 3.72 -9.84
C LEU A 309 -22.56 4.20 -10.86
N ARG A 310 -22.08 3.32 -11.72
CA ARG A 310 -20.96 3.57 -12.62
C ARG A 310 -21.11 4.85 -13.46
N PRO A 311 -22.25 5.16 -14.11
CA PRO A 311 -22.38 6.38 -14.92
C PRO A 311 -22.13 7.67 -14.11
N VAL A 312 -22.62 7.71 -12.86
CA VAL A 312 -22.42 8.86 -11.98
C VAL A 312 -20.97 8.95 -11.53
N MET A 313 -20.37 7.81 -11.15
CA MET A 313 -18.97 7.79 -10.72
C MET A 313 -18.00 8.19 -11.83
N THR A 314 -18.25 7.72 -13.06
CA THR A 314 -17.37 8.02 -14.23
C THR A 314 -17.48 9.45 -14.72
N SER A 315 -18.47 10.22 -14.31
CA SER A 315 -18.55 11.64 -14.57
C SER A 315 -18.06 12.48 -13.38
N PHE A 316 -18.45 12.14 -12.18
CA PHE A 316 -18.10 12.88 -10.96
C PHE A 316 -16.61 12.79 -10.60
N CYS A 317 -16.03 11.59 -10.60
CA CYS A 317 -14.64 11.39 -10.17
C CYS A 317 -13.61 12.08 -11.11
N PRO A 318 -13.70 11.96 -12.45
CA PRO A 318 -12.84 12.72 -13.34
C PRO A 318 -12.96 14.24 -13.17
N GLY A 319 -14.17 14.76 -12.93
CA GLY A 319 -14.37 16.19 -12.63
C GLY A 319 -13.49 16.65 -11.47
N LEU A 320 -13.51 15.93 -10.37
CA LEU A 320 -12.63 16.23 -9.22
C LEU A 320 -11.13 16.06 -9.54
N ALA A 321 -10.77 15.12 -10.41
CA ALA A 321 -9.38 14.95 -10.81
C ALA A 321 -8.86 16.11 -11.69
N HIS A 322 -9.76 16.90 -12.30
CA HIS A 322 -9.41 18.12 -13.04
C HIS A 322 -9.27 19.37 -12.15
N GLU A 323 -9.75 19.33 -10.91
CA GLU A 323 -9.59 20.44 -9.97
C GLU A 323 -8.11 20.78 -9.75
N PRO A 324 -7.76 22.08 -9.61
CA PRO A 324 -6.38 22.48 -9.32
C PRO A 324 -5.83 21.86 -8.03
N TYR A 325 -4.56 21.45 -8.07
CA TYR A 325 -3.80 21.03 -6.88
C TYR A 325 -2.36 21.47 -7.05
N HIS A 326 -1.69 21.84 -5.96
CA HIS A 326 -0.38 22.50 -5.99
C HIS A 326 0.79 21.56 -6.34
N VAL A 327 0.59 20.23 -6.34
CA VAL A 327 1.56 19.27 -6.87
C VAL A 327 0.99 18.55 -8.09
N HIS A 328 1.88 18.15 -9.01
CA HIS A 328 1.52 17.42 -10.23
C HIS A 328 2.14 16.02 -10.19
N ARG A 329 1.31 14.98 -10.38
CA ARG A 329 1.73 13.57 -10.31
C ARG A 329 1.33 12.73 -11.51
N TYR A 330 0.74 13.31 -12.55
CA TYR A 330 0.49 12.63 -13.82
C TYR A 330 1.67 12.82 -14.78
N GLY A 331 1.78 11.97 -15.81
CA GLY A 331 2.85 12.04 -16.81
C GLY A 331 2.74 13.22 -17.78
N ALA A 332 1.54 13.76 -17.97
CA ALA A 332 1.28 14.93 -18.83
C ALA A 332 0.66 16.08 -18.03
N PRO A 333 0.92 17.36 -18.38
CA PRO A 333 0.23 18.50 -17.80
C PRO A 333 -1.29 18.39 -18.02
N MET A 334 -2.08 18.63 -16.97
CA MET A 334 -3.53 18.75 -17.10
C MET A 334 -3.83 20.06 -17.86
N GLY A 335 -4.34 19.96 -19.09
CA GLY A 335 -4.71 21.10 -19.90
C GLY A 335 -4.09 21.16 -21.31
N ALA A 336 -3.37 20.13 -21.73
CA ALA A 336 -2.82 19.99 -23.09
C ALA A 336 -3.74 19.21 -24.04
N GLN A 337 -5.07 19.25 -23.83
CA GLN A 337 -6.07 18.73 -24.78
C GLN A 337 -7.02 19.81 -25.21
#